data_a07cb3eae10396826f664c8a587ed5f4
#
_entry.id   a07cb3eae10396826f664c8a587ed5f4
#
_cell.length_a   1.000
_cell.length_b   1.000
_cell.length_c   1.000
_cell.angle_alpha   90.00
_cell.angle_beta   90.00
_cell.angle_gamma   90.00
#
_symmetry.space_group_name_H-M   'P 1'
#
loop_
_entity.id
_entity.type
_entity.pdbx_description
1 polymer ?
#
loop_
_entity_poly.entity_id
_entity_poly.type
_entity_poly.pdbx_seq_one_letter_code
_entity_poly.pdbx_strand_id
1 'polypeptide(L)'
;SLTYHKEIESGRLQSKFMRDIEAIEFFNTHFIKSCIPALLGLAVTMTVSGAKSGLVTLFYIIVVPINVMLINMFRGKMKNNNRSFRMENENMSAKVKNMLEMMPVTKAHGLENEEIARLEENIAHLKATGLIMDRTNAYFGSVMWVVSQLLSALCLAFTGYLAFSGKIRVGDIVLYQSYFSQISNSVQSVVNIY
;
A
#
# COMPACT_ATOMS: atom_id res chain seq x y z
N SER A 1 -45.62 -7.57 -4.45
CA SER A 1 -45.62 -8.92 -5.02
C SER A 1 -44.33 -9.65 -4.61
N LEU A 2 -44.44 -10.92 -4.32
CA LEU A 2 -43.33 -11.81 -3.86
C LEU A 2 -42.17 -11.89 -4.89
N THR A 3 -42.45 -11.71 -6.16
CA THR A 3 -41.44 -11.67 -7.24
C THR A 3 -40.52 -10.48 -7.16
N TYR A 4 -41.00 -9.30 -6.80
CA TYR A 4 -40.19 -8.09 -6.66
C TYR A 4 -39.19 -8.17 -5.50
N HIS A 5 -39.59 -8.77 -4.37
CA HIS A 5 -38.68 -9.03 -3.25
C HIS A 5 -37.59 -10.08 -3.58
N LYS A 6 -37.95 -11.10 -4.35
CA LYS A 6 -36.96 -12.14 -4.78
C LYS A 6 -35.92 -11.57 -5.75
N GLU A 7 -36.28 -10.68 -6.66
CA GLU A 7 -35.33 -10.06 -7.60
C GLU A 7 -34.36 -9.10 -6.90
N ILE A 8 -34.84 -8.33 -5.92
CA ILE A 8 -33.97 -7.42 -5.13
C ILE A 8 -33.02 -8.22 -4.24
N GLU A 9 -33.45 -9.30 -3.63
CA GLU A 9 -32.58 -10.17 -2.84
C GLU A 9 -31.55 -10.90 -3.73
N SER A 10 -31.95 -11.38 -4.92
CA SER A 10 -31.04 -12.05 -5.86
C SER A 10 -29.95 -11.09 -6.39
N GLY A 11 -30.32 -9.87 -6.78
CA GLY A 11 -29.36 -8.86 -7.24
C GLY A 11 -28.39 -8.39 -6.14
N ARG A 12 -28.88 -8.29 -4.92
CA ARG A 12 -28.04 -7.94 -3.77
C ARG A 12 -27.11 -9.07 -3.37
N LEU A 13 -27.57 -10.30 -3.46
CA LEU A 13 -26.76 -11.50 -3.24
C LEU A 13 -25.70 -11.66 -4.32
N GLN A 14 -26.08 -11.46 -5.58
CA GLN A 14 -25.16 -11.53 -6.71
C GLN A 14 -24.06 -10.45 -6.63
N SER A 15 -24.40 -9.21 -6.28
CA SER A 15 -23.41 -8.15 -6.14
C SER A 15 -22.48 -8.37 -4.92
N LYS A 16 -22.96 -9.02 -3.86
CA LYS A 16 -22.11 -9.44 -2.73
C LYS A 16 -21.16 -10.56 -3.15
N PHE A 17 -21.67 -11.56 -3.85
CA PHE A 17 -20.88 -12.68 -4.36
C PHE A 17 -19.77 -12.22 -5.32
N MET A 18 -20.10 -11.31 -6.27
CA MET A 18 -19.12 -10.77 -7.19
C MET A 18 -18.02 -10.00 -6.47
N ARG A 19 -18.37 -9.21 -5.46
CA ARG A 19 -17.41 -8.47 -4.64
C ARG A 19 -16.50 -9.38 -3.83
N ASP A 20 -17.04 -10.47 -3.28
CA ASP A 20 -16.26 -11.46 -2.53
C ASP A 20 -15.30 -12.22 -3.46
N ILE A 21 -15.73 -12.55 -4.68
CA ILE A 21 -14.88 -13.16 -5.71
C ILE A 21 -13.76 -12.20 -6.13
N GLU A 22 -14.05 -10.92 -6.39
CA GLU A 22 -13.05 -9.90 -6.72
C GLU A 22 -12.03 -9.72 -5.58
N ALA A 23 -12.48 -9.76 -4.32
CA ALA A 23 -11.59 -9.68 -3.17
C ALA A 23 -10.65 -10.91 -3.07
N ILE A 24 -11.17 -12.11 -3.34
CA ILE A 24 -10.38 -13.35 -3.37
C ILE A 24 -9.39 -13.32 -4.54
N GLU A 25 -9.82 -12.89 -5.72
CA GLU A 25 -8.96 -12.76 -6.90
C GLU A 25 -7.84 -11.74 -6.66
N PHE A 26 -8.18 -10.59 -6.10
CA PHE A 26 -7.20 -9.56 -5.72
C PHE A 26 -6.17 -10.12 -4.74
N PHE A 27 -6.62 -10.77 -3.66
CA PHE A 27 -5.74 -11.37 -2.67
C PHE A 27 -4.84 -12.44 -3.29
N ASN A 28 -5.40 -13.36 -4.05
CA ASN A 28 -4.67 -14.46 -4.69
C ASN A 28 -3.64 -13.93 -5.69
N THR A 29 -4.02 -12.96 -6.51
CA THR A 29 -3.15 -12.31 -7.49
C THR A 29 -1.98 -11.58 -6.81
N HIS A 30 -2.25 -10.81 -5.75
CA HIS A 30 -1.20 -10.13 -5.00
C HIS A 30 -0.30 -11.10 -4.23
N PHE A 31 -0.86 -12.15 -3.64
CA PHE A 31 -0.09 -13.16 -2.95
C PHE A 31 0.88 -13.88 -3.89
N ILE A 32 0.40 -14.34 -5.03
CA ILE A 32 1.22 -15.06 -6.02
C ILE A 32 2.25 -14.12 -6.67
N LYS A 33 1.84 -12.92 -7.08
CA LYS A 33 2.74 -11.98 -7.80
C LYS A 33 3.73 -11.24 -6.92
N SER A 34 3.43 -11.05 -5.64
CA SER A 34 4.24 -10.22 -4.75
C SER A 34 4.86 -11.00 -3.60
N CYS A 35 4.08 -11.79 -2.85
CA CYS A 35 4.61 -12.51 -1.68
C CYS A 35 5.57 -13.64 -2.06
N ILE A 36 5.19 -14.48 -3.00
CA ILE A 36 6.01 -15.64 -3.37
C ILE A 36 7.36 -15.19 -3.93
N PRO A 37 7.45 -14.29 -4.94
CA PRO A 37 8.74 -13.79 -5.43
C PRO A 37 9.56 -13.07 -4.37
N ALA A 38 8.90 -12.32 -3.45
CA ALA A 38 9.58 -11.64 -2.36
C ALA A 38 10.26 -12.61 -1.40
N LEU A 39 9.55 -13.66 -0.97
CA LEU A 39 10.10 -14.69 -0.09
C LEU A 39 11.22 -15.50 -0.75
N LEU A 40 11.01 -15.92 -2.00
CA LEU A 40 12.03 -16.61 -2.77
C LEU A 40 13.27 -15.72 -3.00
N GLY A 41 13.07 -14.46 -3.35
CA GLY A 41 14.15 -13.49 -3.52
C GLY A 41 14.95 -13.28 -2.23
N LEU A 42 14.28 -13.17 -1.07
CA LEU A 42 14.96 -13.09 0.23
C LEU A 42 15.76 -14.37 0.53
N ALA A 43 15.17 -15.54 0.33
CA ALA A 43 15.83 -16.82 0.58
C ALA A 43 17.07 -17.00 -0.29
N VAL A 44 16.97 -16.74 -1.59
CA VAL A 44 18.10 -16.82 -2.52
C VAL A 44 19.19 -15.81 -2.16
N THR A 45 18.82 -14.58 -1.91
CA THR A 45 19.77 -13.51 -1.54
C THR A 45 20.51 -13.85 -0.25
N MET A 46 19.83 -14.30 0.79
CA MET A 46 20.45 -14.68 2.06
C MET A 46 21.38 -15.91 1.92
N THR A 47 20.96 -16.90 1.13
CA THR A 47 21.74 -18.12 0.92
C THR A 47 23.02 -17.83 0.12
N VAL A 48 22.90 -17.11 -1.00
CA VAL A 48 24.06 -16.78 -1.86
C VAL A 48 25.01 -15.81 -1.17
N SER A 49 24.47 -14.79 -0.47
CA SER A 49 25.28 -13.84 0.30
C SER A 49 26.04 -14.55 1.43
N GLY A 50 25.36 -15.46 2.16
CA GLY A 50 25.96 -16.26 3.23
C GLY A 50 27.09 -17.15 2.77
N ALA A 51 26.95 -17.78 1.61
CA ALA A 51 27.97 -18.61 1.01
C ALA A 51 29.22 -17.83 0.57
N LYS A 52 29.06 -16.55 0.18
CA LYS A 52 30.14 -15.70 -0.31
C LYS A 52 30.80 -14.85 0.78
N SER A 53 30.02 -14.23 1.64
CA SER A 53 30.54 -13.35 2.71
C SER A 53 29.55 -13.25 3.87
N GLY A 54 29.91 -13.88 4.99
CA GLY A 54 29.12 -13.81 6.23
C GLY A 54 28.96 -12.38 6.77
N LEU A 55 29.94 -11.49 6.53
CA LEU A 55 29.88 -10.09 6.97
C LEU A 55 28.79 -9.28 6.25
N VAL A 56 28.64 -9.48 4.93
CA VAL A 56 27.59 -8.82 4.15
C VAL A 56 26.22 -9.38 4.53
N THR A 57 26.13 -10.66 4.78
CA THR A 57 24.87 -11.29 5.26
C THR A 57 24.45 -10.75 6.61
N LEU A 58 25.40 -10.56 7.54
CA LEU A 58 25.12 -9.93 8.83
C LEU A 58 24.59 -8.49 8.67
N PHE A 59 25.14 -7.72 7.72
CA PHE A 59 24.62 -6.40 7.39
C PHE A 59 23.15 -6.48 6.93
N TYR A 60 22.79 -7.41 6.07
CA TYR A 60 21.40 -7.58 5.63
C TYR A 60 20.46 -8.01 6.75
N ILE A 61 20.91 -8.89 7.65
CA ILE A 61 20.14 -9.31 8.83
C ILE A 61 19.82 -8.10 9.73
N ILE A 62 20.64 -7.07 9.77
CA ILE A 62 20.39 -5.83 10.51
C ILE A 62 19.46 -4.90 9.72
N VAL A 63 19.62 -4.80 8.41
CA VAL A 63 18.83 -3.90 7.56
C VAL A 63 17.36 -4.30 7.47
N VAL A 64 17.06 -5.60 7.39
CA VAL A 64 15.68 -6.09 7.29
C VAL A 64 14.81 -5.67 8.48
N PRO A 65 15.22 -5.89 9.75
CA PRO A 65 14.45 -5.42 10.89
C PRO A 65 14.26 -3.89 10.94
N ILE A 66 15.27 -3.12 10.52
CA ILE A 66 15.17 -1.65 10.47
C ILE A 66 14.04 -1.24 9.52
N ASN A 67 13.98 -1.80 8.32
CA ASN A 67 12.91 -1.53 7.36
C ASN A 67 11.54 -1.94 7.92
N VAL A 68 11.42 -3.14 8.50
CA VAL A 68 10.18 -3.63 9.10
C VAL A 68 9.71 -2.74 10.27
N MET A 69 10.65 -2.28 11.11
CA MET A 69 10.34 -1.39 12.24
C MET A 69 9.80 -0.04 11.76
N LEU A 70 10.43 0.56 10.75
CA LEU A 70 9.98 1.81 10.14
C LEU A 70 8.55 1.67 9.59
N ILE A 71 8.29 0.61 8.86
CA ILE A 71 6.97 0.35 8.30
C ILE A 71 5.92 0.23 9.39
N ASN A 72 6.19 -0.56 10.43
CA ASN A 72 5.28 -0.77 11.55
C ASN A 72 4.96 0.54 12.29
N MET A 73 5.92 1.45 12.38
CA MET A 73 5.74 2.76 13.03
C MET A 73 4.69 3.63 12.30
N PHE A 74 4.65 3.57 10.98
CA PHE A 74 3.70 4.35 10.17
C PHE A 74 2.38 3.64 9.86
N ARG A 75 2.38 2.30 9.90
CA ARG A 75 1.25 1.45 9.51
C ARG A 75 -0.07 1.81 10.20
N GLY A 76 -0.04 2.03 11.49
CA GLY A 76 -1.24 2.36 12.27
C GLY A 76 -1.90 3.65 11.81
N LYS A 77 -1.10 4.71 11.60
CA LYS A 77 -1.58 6.02 11.16
C LYS A 77 -2.11 5.98 9.72
N MET A 78 -1.40 5.30 8.82
CA MET A 78 -1.84 5.10 7.44
C MET A 78 -3.15 4.33 7.37
N LYS A 79 -3.27 3.23 8.11
CA LYS A 79 -4.48 2.42 8.16
C LYS A 79 -5.69 3.23 8.65
N ASN A 80 -5.52 4.02 9.70
CA ASN A 80 -6.60 4.84 10.25
C ASN A 80 -7.04 5.93 9.26
N ASN A 81 -6.10 6.64 8.65
CA ASN A 81 -6.41 7.68 7.67
C ASN A 81 -7.07 7.11 6.41
N ASN A 82 -6.57 5.97 5.89
CA ASN A 82 -7.19 5.29 4.76
C ASN A 82 -8.61 4.81 5.08
N ARG A 83 -8.84 4.31 6.31
CA ARG A 83 -10.17 3.90 6.76
C ARG A 83 -11.11 5.11 6.86
N SER A 84 -10.68 6.21 7.44
CA SER A 84 -11.49 7.44 7.55
C SER A 84 -11.86 7.97 6.17
N PHE A 85 -10.91 8.04 5.25
CA PHE A 85 -11.18 8.47 3.88
C PHE A 85 -12.18 7.53 3.17
N ARG A 86 -12.05 6.23 3.33
CA ARG A 86 -12.97 5.25 2.74
C ARG A 86 -14.39 5.43 3.28
N MET A 87 -14.53 5.61 4.60
CA MET A 87 -15.85 5.85 5.23
C MET A 87 -16.49 7.13 4.70
N GLU A 88 -15.72 8.22 4.57
CA GLU A 88 -16.24 9.48 4.00
C GLU A 88 -16.61 9.35 2.52
N ASN A 89 -15.84 8.59 1.75
CA ASN A 89 -16.15 8.31 0.35
C ASN A 89 -17.43 7.46 0.20
N GLU A 90 -17.64 6.48 1.08
CA GLU A 90 -18.89 5.69 1.12
C GLU A 90 -20.10 6.58 1.53
N ASN A 91 -19.94 7.44 2.52
CA ASN A 91 -20.95 8.40 2.94
C ASN A 91 -21.30 9.38 1.80
N MET A 92 -20.28 9.89 1.12
CA MET A 92 -20.46 10.77 -0.04
C MET A 92 -21.23 10.07 -1.15
N SER A 93 -20.87 8.84 -1.47
CA SER A 93 -21.56 8.03 -2.49
C SER A 93 -23.04 7.82 -2.15
N ALA A 94 -23.35 7.54 -0.89
CA ALA A 94 -24.72 7.41 -0.43
C ALA A 94 -25.50 8.74 -0.53
N LYS A 95 -24.87 9.87 -0.18
CA LYS A 95 -25.51 11.20 -0.29
C LYS A 95 -25.78 11.58 -1.75
N VAL A 96 -24.81 11.33 -2.65
CA VAL A 96 -25.02 11.56 -4.10
C VAL A 96 -26.17 10.71 -4.64
N LYS A 97 -26.23 9.43 -4.25
CA LYS A 97 -27.33 8.56 -4.64
C LYS A 97 -28.68 9.12 -4.19
N ASN A 98 -28.80 9.49 -2.91
CA ASN A 98 -30.02 10.07 -2.37
C ASN A 98 -30.41 11.38 -3.09
N MET A 99 -29.44 12.24 -3.39
CA MET A 99 -29.66 13.48 -4.14
C MET A 99 -30.21 13.17 -5.54
N LEU A 100 -29.66 12.18 -6.22
CA LEU A 100 -30.16 11.78 -7.55
C LEU A 100 -31.58 11.21 -7.50
N GLU A 101 -31.91 10.39 -6.49
CA GLU A 101 -33.24 9.84 -6.29
C GLU A 101 -34.27 10.94 -5.96
N MET A 102 -33.87 11.97 -5.23
CA MET A 102 -34.74 13.11 -4.86
C MET A 102 -34.74 14.26 -5.86
N MET A 103 -33.92 14.18 -6.92
CA MET A 103 -33.80 15.24 -7.93
C MET A 103 -35.15 15.72 -8.51
N PRO A 104 -36.13 14.85 -8.82
CA PRO A 104 -37.44 15.31 -9.31
C PRO A 104 -38.18 16.18 -8.28
N VAL A 105 -38.06 15.82 -7.00
CA VAL A 105 -38.70 16.56 -5.89
C VAL A 105 -38.01 17.90 -5.66
N THR A 106 -36.68 17.89 -5.66
CA THR A 106 -35.85 19.10 -5.53
C THR A 106 -36.18 20.12 -6.61
N LYS A 107 -36.29 19.68 -7.88
CA LYS A 107 -36.67 20.52 -9.02
C LYS A 107 -38.12 21.07 -8.89
N ALA A 108 -39.05 20.24 -8.42
CA ALA A 108 -40.45 20.68 -8.24
C ALA A 108 -40.59 21.79 -7.18
N HIS A 109 -39.66 21.87 -6.22
CA HIS A 109 -39.68 22.85 -5.14
C HIS A 109 -38.63 23.98 -5.33
N GLY A 110 -37.84 23.97 -6.40
CA GLY A 110 -36.82 25.00 -6.69
C GLY A 110 -35.68 25.03 -5.68
N LEU A 111 -35.33 23.86 -5.09
CA LEU A 111 -34.33 23.74 -4.03
C LEU A 111 -32.93 23.29 -4.58
N GLU A 112 -32.68 23.44 -5.89
CA GLU A 112 -31.44 22.99 -6.52
C GLU A 112 -30.20 23.66 -5.90
N ASN A 113 -30.28 24.96 -5.66
CA ASN A 113 -29.17 25.73 -5.09
C ASN A 113 -28.78 25.26 -3.67
N GLU A 114 -29.80 24.90 -2.86
CA GLU A 114 -29.56 24.39 -1.52
C GLU A 114 -28.90 22.99 -1.55
N GLU A 115 -29.37 22.13 -2.44
CA GLU A 115 -28.78 20.80 -2.63
C GLU A 115 -27.33 20.88 -3.18
N ILE A 116 -27.05 21.81 -4.09
CA ILE A 116 -25.69 22.06 -4.59
C ILE A 116 -24.79 22.53 -3.45
N ALA A 117 -25.24 23.50 -2.64
CA ALA A 117 -24.46 23.99 -1.49
C ALA A 117 -24.13 22.89 -0.48
N ARG A 118 -25.11 22.01 -0.17
CA ARG A 118 -24.88 20.83 0.69
C ARG A 118 -23.89 19.84 0.09
N LEU A 119 -23.95 19.65 -1.23
CA LEU A 119 -23.03 18.78 -1.92
C LEU A 119 -21.60 19.34 -1.90
N GLU A 120 -21.44 20.64 -2.12
CA GLU A 120 -20.15 21.33 -2.05
C GLU A 120 -19.52 21.20 -0.65
N GLU A 121 -20.30 21.35 0.42
CA GLU A 121 -19.83 21.14 1.80
C GLU A 121 -19.33 19.70 2.01
N ASN A 122 -20.08 18.72 1.53
CA ASN A 122 -19.68 17.31 1.63
C ASN A 122 -18.42 17.00 0.84
N ILE A 123 -18.27 17.58 -0.37
CA ILE A 123 -17.05 17.46 -1.19
C ILE A 123 -15.87 18.11 -0.47
N ALA A 124 -16.05 19.26 0.16
CA ALA A 124 -14.99 19.92 0.94
C ALA A 124 -14.51 19.04 2.10
N HIS A 125 -15.43 18.36 2.79
CA HIS A 125 -15.13 17.42 3.87
C HIS A 125 -14.36 16.19 3.37
N LEU A 126 -14.82 15.57 2.29
CA LEU A 126 -14.13 14.45 1.64
C LEU A 126 -12.73 14.86 1.18
N LYS A 127 -12.59 16.03 0.55
CA LYS A 127 -11.29 16.60 0.14
C LYS A 127 -10.35 16.78 1.33
N ALA A 128 -10.85 17.34 2.44
CA ALA A 128 -10.02 17.53 3.64
C ALA A 128 -9.48 16.20 4.18
N THR A 129 -10.32 15.18 4.28
CA THR A 129 -9.94 13.83 4.72
C THR A 129 -8.98 13.17 3.75
N GLY A 130 -9.21 13.33 2.44
CA GLY A 130 -8.31 12.85 1.38
C GLY A 130 -6.92 13.49 1.46
N LEU A 131 -6.84 14.81 1.66
CA LEU A 131 -5.57 15.51 1.83
C LEU A 131 -4.78 15.05 3.06
N ILE A 132 -5.46 14.73 4.17
CA ILE A 132 -4.81 14.17 5.36
C ILE A 132 -4.22 12.80 5.05
N MET A 133 -4.97 11.95 4.36
CA MET A 133 -4.53 10.63 3.90
C MET A 133 -3.31 10.75 2.99
N ASP A 134 -3.41 11.56 1.93
CA ASP A 134 -2.35 11.74 0.93
C ASP A 134 -1.08 12.34 1.53
N ARG A 135 -1.22 13.34 2.42
CA ARG A 135 -0.09 13.92 3.14
C ARG A 135 0.63 12.89 4.02
N THR A 136 -0.13 12.01 4.69
CA THR A 136 0.46 10.94 5.51
C THR A 136 1.18 9.92 4.64
N ASN A 137 0.59 9.52 3.53
CA ASN A 137 1.19 8.57 2.57
C ASN A 137 2.44 9.16 1.91
N ALA A 138 2.40 10.43 1.50
CA ALA A 138 3.54 11.13 0.91
C ALA A 138 4.69 11.28 1.91
N TYR A 139 4.39 11.64 3.16
CA TYR A 139 5.41 11.75 4.21
C TYR A 139 6.07 10.38 4.49
N PHE A 140 5.27 9.33 4.62
CA PHE A 140 5.78 7.96 4.77
C PHE A 140 6.66 7.56 3.59
N GLY A 141 6.16 7.73 2.35
CA GLY A 141 6.92 7.41 1.14
C GLY A 141 8.26 8.16 1.08
N SER A 142 8.27 9.45 1.41
CA SER A 142 9.49 10.26 1.44
C SER A 142 10.49 9.78 2.50
N VAL A 143 10.05 9.49 3.71
CA VAL A 143 10.91 8.95 4.78
C VAL A 143 11.49 7.61 4.38
N MET A 144 10.65 6.70 3.85
CA MET A 144 11.10 5.37 3.40
C MET A 144 12.12 5.48 2.27
N TRP A 145 11.90 6.40 1.32
CA TRP A 145 12.84 6.62 0.23
C TRP A 145 14.20 7.12 0.74
N VAL A 146 14.22 8.14 1.61
CA VAL A 146 15.45 8.69 2.18
C VAL A 146 16.21 7.63 2.98
N VAL A 147 15.54 6.88 3.84
CA VAL A 147 16.17 5.81 4.62
C VAL A 147 16.72 4.71 3.72
N SER A 148 15.97 4.31 2.70
CA SER A 148 16.44 3.32 1.72
C SER A 148 17.69 3.79 0.99
N GLN A 149 17.76 5.07 0.59
CA GLN A 149 18.95 5.64 -0.07
C GLN A 149 20.15 5.70 0.86
N LEU A 150 19.95 6.08 2.13
CA LEU A 150 21.04 6.07 3.12
C LEU A 150 21.56 4.66 3.39
N LEU A 151 20.67 3.68 3.55
CA LEU A 151 21.07 2.27 3.73
C LEU A 151 21.77 1.71 2.49
N SER A 152 21.34 2.10 1.29
CA SER A 152 21.99 1.75 0.02
C SER A 152 23.42 2.32 -0.07
N ALA A 153 23.59 3.58 0.30
CA ALA A 153 24.91 4.22 0.35
C ALA A 153 25.82 3.56 1.39
N LEU A 154 25.28 3.22 2.56
CA LEU A 154 26.02 2.46 3.59
C LEU A 154 26.41 1.07 3.10
N CYS A 155 25.53 0.37 2.39
CA CYS A 155 25.83 -0.93 1.75
C CYS A 155 26.98 -0.79 0.76
N LEU A 156 26.93 0.22 -0.09
CA LEU A 156 27.99 0.49 -1.08
C LEU A 156 29.33 0.80 -0.40
N ALA A 157 29.34 1.67 0.61
CA ALA A 157 30.54 2.02 1.35
C ALA A 157 31.12 0.80 2.09
N PHE A 158 30.27 -0.01 2.72
CA PHE A 158 30.68 -1.21 3.44
C PHE A 158 31.25 -2.29 2.51
N THR A 159 30.59 -2.57 1.39
CA THR A 159 31.08 -3.53 0.39
C THR A 159 32.34 -3.02 -0.33
N GLY A 160 32.43 -1.71 -0.58
CA GLY A 160 33.66 -1.08 -1.09
C GLY A 160 34.84 -1.24 -0.13
N TYR A 161 34.63 -1.03 1.16
CA TYR A 161 35.64 -1.25 2.20
C TYR A 161 36.10 -2.73 2.24
N LEU A 162 35.16 -3.69 2.16
CA LEU A 162 35.47 -5.11 2.13
C LEU A 162 36.24 -5.50 0.87
N ALA A 163 35.94 -4.90 -0.27
CA ALA A 163 36.69 -5.13 -1.52
C ALA A 163 38.10 -4.56 -1.44
N PHE A 164 38.26 -3.35 -0.89
CA PHE A 164 39.57 -2.74 -0.64
C PHE A 164 40.43 -3.58 0.32
N SER A 165 39.78 -4.20 1.34
CA SER A 165 40.43 -5.10 2.28
C SER A 165 40.73 -6.51 1.71
N GLY A 166 40.41 -6.77 0.44
CA GLY A 166 40.64 -8.06 -0.23
C GLY A 166 39.72 -9.19 0.21
N LYS A 167 38.67 -8.88 1.03
CA LYS A 167 37.72 -9.91 1.54
C LYS A 167 36.66 -10.32 0.53
N ILE A 168 36.36 -9.45 -0.45
CA ILE A 168 35.45 -9.72 -1.56
C ILE A 168 36.08 -9.19 -2.85
N ARG A 169 35.59 -9.67 -4.00
CA ARG A 169 36.03 -9.17 -5.31
C ARG A 169 35.34 -7.86 -5.64
N VAL A 170 36.00 -6.97 -6.38
CA VAL A 170 35.41 -5.67 -6.81
C VAL A 170 34.11 -5.88 -7.58
N GLY A 171 34.02 -6.93 -8.43
CA GLY A 171 32.76 -7.25 -9.13
C GLY A 171 31.62 -7.69 -8.24
N ASP A 172 31.89 -8.18 -7.03
CA ASP A 172 30.84 -8.58 -6.07
C ASP A 172 30.13 -7.37 -5.46
N ILE A 173 30.71 -6.15 -5.52
CA ILE A 173 30.05 -4.92 -5.04
C ILE A 173 28.72 -4.72 -5.76
N VAL A 174 28.70 -4.83 -7.09
CA VAL A 174 27.47 -4.66 -7.89
C VAL A 174 26.46 -5.74 -7.55
N LEU A 175 26.91 -6.97 -7.34
CA LEU A 175 26.07 -8.09 -6.97
C LEU A 175 25.39 -7.84 -5.59
N TYR A 176 26.17 -7.41 -4.59
CA TYR A 176 25.62 -7.09 -3.27
C TYR A 176 24.69 -5.88 -3.30
N GLN A 177 24.97 -4.88 -4.13
CA GLN A 177 24.05 -3.75 -4.31
C GLN A 177 22.73 -4.18 -4.94
N SER A 178 22.76 -5.10 -5.89
CA SER A 178 21.54 -5.70 -6.47
C SER A 178 20.76 -6.52 -5.43
N TYR A 179 21.45 -7.26 -4.58
CA TYR A 179 20.83 -8.00 -3.47
C TYR A 179 20.20 -7.07 -2.43
N PHE A 180 20.84 -5.96 -2.10
CA PHE A 180 20.26 -4.94 -1.23
C PHE A 180 18.95 -4.40 -1.82
N SER A 181 18.93 -4.04 -3.10
CA SER A 181 17.73 -3.58 -3.79
C SER A 181 16.63 -4.65 -3.79
N GLN A 182 16.97 -5.90 -4.03
CA GLN A 182 16.03 -7.03 -3.98
C GLN A 182 15.42 -7.20 -2.60
N ILE A 183 16.21 -7.13 -1.53
CA ILE A 183 15.74 -7.20 -0.14
C ILE A 183 14.78 -6.05 0.16
N SER A 184 15.17 -4.82 -0.17
CA SER A 184 14.34 -3.62 0.08
C SER A 184 13.01 -3.70 -0.66
N ASN A 185 13.01 -4.11 -1.92
CA ASN A 185 11.80 -4.29 -2.72
C ASN A 185 10.92 -5.43 -2.18
N SER A 186 11.52 -6.53 -1.72
CA SER A 186 10.78 -7.65 -1.13
C SER A 186 10.08 -7.25 0.16
N VAL A 187 10.74 -6.50 1.04
CA VAL A 187 10.13 -5.98 2.26
C VAL A 187 8.97 -5.03 1.94
N GLN A 188 9.17 -4.12 0.98
CA GLN A 188 8.13 -3.18 0.55
C GLN A 188 6.92 -3.90 -0.06
N SER A 189 7.15 -4.94 -0.87
CA SER A 189 6.08 -5.71 -1.51
C SER A 189 5.19 -6.45 -0.50
N VAL A 190 5.79 -7.04 0.55
CA VAL A 190 5.04 -7.71 1.62
C VAL A 190 4.16 -6.74 2.40
N VAL A 191 4.61 -5.50 2.55
CA VAL A 191 3.87 -4.47 3.30
C VAL A 191 2.70 -3.90 2.52
N ASN A 192 2.84 -3.76 1.22
CA ASN A 192 1.78 -3.19 0.36
C ASN A 192 0.55 -4.12 0.22
N ILE A 193 0.62 -5.36 0.74
CA ILE A 193 -0.51 -6.33 0.72
C ILE A 193 -1.53 -6.04 1.84
N TYR A 194 -1.16 -5.26 2.86
CA TYR A 194 -1.99 -4.93 4.01
C TYR A 194 -2.45 -3.47 4.01
#